data_2372e1dfe979636f109d2deaf8749ca8
#
_entry.id   2372e1dfe979636f109d2deaf8749ca8
#
_cell.length_a   1.000
_cell.length_b   1.000
_cell.length_c   1.000
_cell.angle_alpha   90.00
_cell.angle_beta   90.00
_cell.angle_gamma   90.00
#
_symmetry.space_group_name_H-M   'P 1'
#
loop_
_entity.id
_entity.type
_entity.pdbx_description
1 polymer ?
#
loop_
_entity_poly.entity_id
_entity_poly.type
_entity_poly.pdbx_seq_one_letter_code
_entity_poly.pdbx_strand_id
1 'polypeptide(L)'
;MPTYTTVPNVLSLYPRVGSLSSVTSSSISFYIDQAENEVNGYLGNNYTLPFSSSPPLVTTISTEYALVKILERFFTQELGSKNDWVSERKTYIVDILNKLNSGELALTTSSGELITYNSGDTIFSNTQTFNPTFTMLDETLQQISSERLDEELNAVEDEEYNPFY
;
A
#
# COMPACT_ATOMS: atom_id res chain seq x y z
N MET A 1 14.79 19.09 -6.45
CA MET A 1 15.44 19.18 -5.14
C MET A 1 15.08 17.91 -4.37
N PRO A 2 16.03 17.28 -3.69
CA PRO A 2 15.75 16.08 -2.90
C PRO A 2 14.69 16.38 -1.85
N THR A 3 13.71 15.48 -1.73
CA THR A 3 12.52 15.67 -0.90
C THR A 3 12.55 14.79 0.36
N TYR A 4 13.08 13.56 0.22
CA TYR A 4 13.03 12.57 1.29
C TYR A 4 14.37 12.35 1.99
N THR A 5 15.50 12.60 1.31
CA THR A 5 16.83 12.46 1.89
C THR A 5 17.76 13.59 1.49
N THR A 6 18.94 13.64 2.08
CA THR A 6 19.93 14.68 1.86
C THR A 6 21.32 14.09 1.61
N VAL A 7 22.22 14.88 1.01
CA VAL A 7 23.61 14.48 0.80
C VAL A 7 24.30 14.03 2.10
N PRO A 8 24.18 14.75 3.24
CA PRO A 8 24.73 14.29 4.50
C PRO A 8 24.22 12.92 4.95
N ASN A 9 22.93 12.61 4.72
CA ASN A 9 22.36 11.31 5.08
C ASN A 9 23.02 10.18 4.30
N VAL A 10 23.21 10.35 2.99
CA VAL A 10 23.89 9.36 2.14
C VAL A 10 25.35 9.19 2.58
N LEU A 11 26.06 10.26 2.84
CA LEU A 11 27.44 10.22 3.31
C LEU A 11 27.59 9.61 4.71
N SER A 12 26.58 9.75 5.57
CA SER A 12 26.59 9.11 6.90
C SER A 12 26.50 7.59 6.82
N LEU A 13 25.80 7.04 5.82
CA LEU A 13 25.76 5.60 5.58
C LEU A 13 27.07 5.05 5.06
N TYR A 14 27.75 5.76 4.16
CA TYR A 14 29.02 5.33 3.59
C TYR A 14 29.95 6.53 3.33
N PRO A 15 30.73 6.95 4.37
CA PRO A 15 31.61 8.13 4.30
C PRO A 15 32.65 8.06 3.19
N ARG A 16 33.05 6.85 2.77
CA ARG A 16 34.04 6.66 1.70
C ARG A 16 33.60 7.24 0.36
N VAL A 17 32.29 7.36 0.11
CA VAL A 17 31.77 8.02 -1.10
C VAL A 17 32.25 9.47 -1.18
N GLY A 18 32.27 10.19 -0.07
CA GLY A 18 32.71 11.58 -0.04
C GLY A 18 34.23 11.78 -0.19
N SER A 19 35.02 10.73 -0.02
CA SER A 19 36.48 10.78 -0.18
C SER A 19 36.96 10.65 -1.63
N LEU A 20 36.06 10.28 -2.55
CA LEU A 20 36.39 10.14 -3.97
C LEU A 20 36.37 11.49 -4.67
N SER A 21 37.47 11.85 -5.32
CA SER A 21 37.59 13.10 -6.10
C SER A 21 36.64 13.17 -7.28
N SER A 22 36.15 12.00 -7.77
CA SER A 22 35.18 11.88 -8.87
C SER A 22 33.73 12.08 -8.44
N VAL A 23 33.45 12.07 -7.14
CA VAL A 23 32.09 12.18 -6.60
C VAL A 23 31.92 13.56 -5.95
N THR A 24 31.12 14.40 -6.61
CA THR A 24 30.79 15.73 -6.09
C THR A 24 29.43 15.73 -5.37
N SER A 25 29.18 16.71 -4.52
CA SER A 25 27.86 16.87 -3.88
C SER A 25 26.74 17.00 -4.92
N SER A 26 27.01 17.62 -6.08
CA SER A 26 26.04 17.71 -7.17
C SER A 26 25.75 16.35 -7.79
N SER A 27 26.76 15.47 -7.94
CA SER A 27 26.57 14.11 -8.41
C SER A 27 25.73 13.30 -7.40
N ILE A 28 25.98 13.44 -6.12
CA ILE A 28 25.20 12.77 -5.08
C ILE A 28 23.75 13.24 -5.13
N SER A 29 23.50 14.56 -5.19
CA SER A 29 22.15 15.11 -5.31
C SER A 29 21.41 14.57 -6.55
N PHE A 30 22.09 14.42 -7.68
CA PHE A 30 21.51 13.85 -8.89
C PHE A 30 21.03 12.40 -8.67
N TYR A 31 21.83 11.57 -8.00
CA TYR A 31 21.43 10.18 -7.69
C TYR A 31 20.35 10.11 -6.63
N ILE A 32 20.32 11.06 -5.70
CA ILE A 32 19.20 11.20 -4.75
C ILE A 32 17.91 11.51 -5.52
N ASP A 33 17.92 12.51 -6.41
CA ASP A 33 16.75 12.86 -7.21
C ASP A 33 16.27 11.67 -8.07
N GLN A 34 17.19 10.89 -8.65
CA GLN A 34 16.83 9.67 -9.37
C GLN A 34 16.18 8.61 -8.48
N ALA A 35 16.77 8.35 -7.30
CA ALA A 35 16.24 7.37 -6.37
C ALA A 35 14.84 7.77 -5.88
N GLU A 36 14.64 9.04 -5.52
CA GLU A 36 13.35 9.56 -5.10
C GLU A 36 12.29 9.50 -6.20
N ASN A 37 12.65 9.78 -7.45
CA ASN A 37 11.75 9.65 -8.58
C ASN A 37 11.30 8.21 -8.80
N GLU A 38 12.20 7.23 -8.66
CA GLU A 38 11.84 5.82 -8.75
C GLU A 38 10.97 5.38 -7.58
N VAL A 39 11.29 5.78 -6.35
CA VAL A 39 10.45 5.53 -5.17
C VAL A 39 9.05 6.12 -5.35
N ASN A 40 8.95 7.36 -5.87
CA ASN A 40 7.68 7.99 -6.20
C ASN A 40 6.92 7.23 -7.29
N GLY A 41 7.62 6.67 -8.28
CA GLY A 41 7.01 5.84 -9.31
C GLY A 41 6.35 4.58 -8.74
N TYR A 42 6.96 3.94 -7.75
CA TYR A 42 6.36 2.79 -7.06
C TYR A 42 5.18 3.17 -6.17
N LEU A 43 5.28 4.30 -5.46
CA LEU A 43 4.30 4.69 -4.44
C LEU A 43 3.12 5.50 -5.01
N GLY A 44 3.30 6.11 -6.20
CA GLY A 44 2.33 7.07 -6.76
C GLY A 44 0.96 6.50 -7.08
N ASN A 45 0.83 5.19 -7.24
CA ASN A 45 -0.47 4.54 -7.45
C ASN A 45 -1.33 4.49 -6.18
N ASN A 46 -0.66 4.42 -5.02
CA ASN A 46 -1.31 4.04 -3.77
C ASN A 46 -1.25 5.13 -2.70
N TYR A 47 -0.39 6.12 -2.90
CA TYR A 47 -0.20 7.21 -1.95
C TYR A 47 -0.24 8.56 -2.63
N THR A 48 -0.76 9.56 -1.94
CA THR A 48 -0.73 10.96 -2.42
C THR A 48 0.68 11.52 -2.27
N LEU A 49 1.31 11.87 -3.40
CA LEU A 49 2.66 12.38 -3.44
C LEU A 49 2.69 13.86 -3.91
N PRO A 50 3.69 14.64 -3.48
CA PRO A 50 4.69 14.31 -2.46
C PRO A 50 4.08 14.25 -1.04
N PHE A 51 4.69 13.45 -0.15
CA PHE A 51 4.24 13.42 1.23
C PHE A 51 4.40 14.80 1.90
N SER A 52 3.42 15.20 2.69
CA SER A 52 3.48 16.44 3.50
C SER A 52 4.58 16.38 4.57
N SER A 53 4.85 15.18 5.08
CA SER A 53 5.98 14.87 5.95
C SER A 53 6.57 13.53 5.48
N SER A 54 7.88 13.49 5.28
CA SER A 54 8.57 12.30 4.79
C SER A 54 8.45 11.14 5.78
N PRO A 55 7.82 10.02 5.40
CA PRO A 55 7.76 8.84 6.27
C PRO A 55 9.17 8.31 6.54
N PRO A 56 9.48 7.87 7.77
CA PRO A 56 10.83 7.38 8.11
C PRO A 56 11.31 6.24 7.20
N LEU A 57 10.42 5.32 6.85
CA LEU A 57 10.74 4.22 5.95
C LEU A 57 11.10 4.72 4.54
N VAL A 58 10.36 5.70 4.01
CA VAL A 58 10.65 6.30 2.69
C VAL A 58 11.99 7.03 2.71
N THR A 59 12.30 7.76 3.79
CA THR A 59 13.60 8.40 3.97
C THR A 59 14.74 7.37 3.96
N THR A 60 14.58 6.26 4.68
CA THR A 60 15.57 5.18 4.73
C THR A 60 15.76 4.54 3.37
N ILE A 61 14.68 4.14 2.70
CA ILE A 61 14.72 3.52 1.38
C ILE A 61 15.36 4.45 0.36
N SER A 62 14.97 5.72 0.32
CA SER A 62 15.52 6.70 -0.63
C SER A 62 17.02 6.93 -0.40
N THR A 63 17.46 6.95 0.87
CA THR A 63 18.88 7.12 1.21
C THR A 63 19.71 5.92 0.75
N GLU A 64 19.24 4.71 1.05
CA GLU A 64 19.91 3.48 0.67
C GLU A 64 19.91 3.27 -0.85
N TYR A 65 18.81 3.60 -1.51
CA TYR A 65 18.69 3.45 -2.95
C TYR A 65 19.61 4.43 -3.70
N ALA A 66 19.71 5.67 -3.23
CA ALA A 66 20.67 6.64 -3.75
C ALA A 66 22.12 6.12 -3.57
N LEU A 67 22.45 5.56 -2.40
CA LEU A 67 23.75 4.95 -2.14
C LEU A 67 24.03 3.79 -3.10
N VAL A 68 23.08 2.88 -3.31
CA VAL A 68 23.21 1.76 -4.25
C VAL A 68 23.54 2.26 -5.66
N LYS A 69 22.81 3.27 -6.14
CA LYS A 69 23.06 3.87 -7.48
C LYS A 69 24.46 4.49 -7.60
N ILE A 70 24.92 5.17 -6.55
CA ILE A 70 26.28 5.74 -6.51
C ILE A 70 27.31 4.63 -6.54
N LEU A 71 27.14 3.57 -5.75
CA LEU A 71 28.05 2.44 -5.71
C LEU A 71 28.07 1.67 -7.03
N GLU A 72 26.93 1.43 -7.65
CA GLU A 72 26.85 0.83 -8.99
C GLU A 72 27.65 1.65 -10.02
N ARG A 73 27.61 2.97 -9.94
CA ARG A 73 28.25 3.83 -10.93
C ARG A 73 29.75 4.01 -10.72
N PHE A 74 30.15 4.25 -9.48
CA PHE A 74 31.53 4.68 -9.20
C PHE A 74 32.43 3.57 -8.67
N PHE A 75 31.85 2.51 -8.12
CA PHE A 75 32.60 1.44 -7.45
C PHE A 75 32.55 0.09 -8.16
N THR A 76 31.87 -0.01 -9.31
CA THR A 76 31.79 -1.27 -10.10
C THR A 76 33.16 -1.78 -10.50
N GLN A 77 34.14 -0.91 -10.74
CA GLN A 77 35.49 -1.29 -11.15
C GLN A 77 36.36 -1.76 -9.95
N GLU A 78 36.09 -1.21 -8.75
CA GLU A 78 36.87 -1.59 -7.55
C GLU A 78 36.32 -2.83 -6.86
N LEU A 79 35.01 -3.10 -6.95
CA LEU A 79 34.36 -4.21 -6.27
C LEU A 79 34.49 -5.55 -7.00
N GLY A 80 34.94 -5.55 -8.29
CA GLY A 80 35.13 -6.76 -9.08
C GLY A 80 33.85 -7.61 -9.17
N SER A 81 34.01 -8.92 -9.33
CA SER A 81 32.90 -9.89 -9.41
C SER A 81 32.18 -10.16 -8.08
N LYS A 82 32.48 -9.42 -7.01
CA LYS A 82 31.88 -9.56 -5.69
C LYS A 82 30.86 -8.46 -5.37
N ASN A 83 30.12 -8.02 -6.37
CA ASN A 83 29.04 -7.05 -6.20
C ASN A 83 27.76 -7.66 -5.60
N ASP A 84 27.82 -8.84 -5.01
CA ASP A 84 26.66 -9.53 -4.45
C ASP A 84 25.90 -8.64 -3.47
N TRP A 85 26.63 -7.93 -2.58
CA TRP A 85 26.02 -7.05 -1.58
C TRP A 85 25.19 -5.89 -2.19
N VAL A 86 25.70 -5.22 -3.23
CA VAL A 86 25.00 -4.10 -3.89
C VAL A 86 23.74 -4.61 -4.58
N SER A 87 23.87 -5.77 -5.27
CA SER A 87 22.76 -6.44 -5.95
C SER A 87 21.70 -6.93 -4.97
N GLU A 88 22.12 -7.57 -3.87
CA GLU A 88 21.22 -8.01 -2.79
C GLU A 88 20.50 -6.85 -2.16
N ARG A 89 21.21 -5.74 -1.89
CA ARG A 89 20.58 -4.55 -1.31
C ARG A 89 19.58 -3.91 -2.24
N LYS A 90 19.88 -3.83 -3.54
CA LYS A 90 18.95 -3.37 -4.56
C LYS A 90 17.69 -4.23 -4.60
N THR A 91 17.86 -5.55 -4.62
CA THR A 91 16.74 -6.50 -4.61
C THR A 91 15.88 -6.32 -3.36
N TYR A 92 16.49 -6.17 -2.20
CA TYR A 92 15.78 -5.91 -0.95
C TYR A 92 14.96 -4.61 -0.99
N ILE A 93 15.54 -3.52 -1.52
CA ILE A 93 14.83 -2.24 -1.67
C ILE A 93 13.62 -2.38 -2.59
N VAL A 94 13.81 -3.04 -3.75
CA VAL A 94 12.73 -3.27 -4.71
C VAL A 94 11.63 -4.16 -4.11
N ASP A 95 11.99 -5.18 -3.33
CA ASP A 95 11.03 -6.04 -2.63
C ASP A 95 10.17 -5.23 -1.64
N ILE A 96 10.78 -4.36 -0.83
CA ILE A 96 10.05 -3.47 0.08
C ILE A 96 9.11 -2.53 -0.71
N LEU A 97 9.58 -1.93 -1.80
CA LEU A 97 8.76 -1.05 -2.64
C LEU A 97 7.57 -1.80 -3.26
N ASN A 98 7.77 -3.05 -3.68
CA ASN A 98 6.69 -3.90 -4.18
C ASN A 98 5.67 -4.23 -3.08
N LYS A 99 6.13 -4.53 -1.86
CA LYS A 99 5.24 -4.77 -0.70
C LYS A 99 4.44 -3.53 -0.31
N LEU A 100 5.06 -2.34 -0.40
CA LEU A 100 4.35 -1.07 -0.21
C LEU A 100 3.31 -0.83 -1.32
N ASN A 101 3.65 -1.17 -2.55
CA ASN A 101 2.75 -1.02 -3.70
C ASN A 101 1.59 -2.03 -3.66
N SER A 102 1.82 -3.25 -3.18
CA SER A 102 0.76 -4.27 -3.03
C SER A 102 -0.12 -4.07 -1.78
N GLY A 103 0.26 -3.15 -0.87
CA GLY A 103 -0.44 -2.94 0.39
C GLY A 103 -0.13 -4.00 1.46
N GLU A 104 0.82 -4.91 1.20
CA GLU A 104 1.30 -5.88 2.18
C GLU A 104 2.06 -5.20 3.33
N LEU A 105 2.73 -4.09 3.03
CA LEU A 105 3.40 -3.24 4.00
C LEU A 105 2.78 -1.84 3.98
N ALA A 106 2.46 -1.31 5.15
CA ALA A 106 1.89 0.04 5.30
C ALA A 106 2.96 1.06 5.71
N LEU A 107 2.81 2.30 5.24
CA LEU A 107 3.63 3.42 5.67
C LEU A 107 3.08 4.03 6.96
N THR A 108 4.00 4.42 7.84
CA THR A 108 3.67 5.17 9.05
C THR A 108 4.37 6.53 9.08
N THR A 109 3.74 7.48 9.73
CA THR A 109 4.36 8.76 10.06
C THR A 109 5.43 8.57 11.15
N SER A 110 6.21 9.60 11.43
CA SER A 110 7.16 9.60 12.56
C SER A 110 6.49 9.46 13.93
N SER A 111 5.19 9.78 14.04
CA SER A 111 4.36 9.56 15.24
C SER A 111 3.79 8.14 15.33
N GLY A 112 3.99 7.29 14.32
CA GLY A 112 3.46 5.93 14.27
C GLY A 112 2.05 5.81 13.70
N GLU A 113 1.46 6.90 13.22
CA GLU A 113 0.15 6.87 12.57
C GLU A 113 0.25 6.28 11.17
N LEU A 114 -0.73 5.47 10.78
CA LEU A 114 -0.79 4.91 9.44
C LEU A 114 -1.07 6.01 8.40
N ILE A 115 -0.29 5.99 7.32
CA ILE A 115 -0.56 6.83 6.16
C ILE A 115 -1.60 6.14 5.29
N THR A 116 -2.64 6.87 4.92
CA THR A 116 -3.75 6.32 4.13
C THR A 116 -3.25 5.75 2.81
N TYR A 117 -3.51 4.48 2.60
CA TYR A 117 -3.31 3.79 1.35
C TYR A 117 -4.53 4.06 0.45
N ASN A 118 -4.32 4.76 -0.64
CA ASN A 118 -5.35 4.96 -1.65
C ASN A 118 -5.41 3.68 -2.51
N SER A 119 -6.04 2.61 -2.00
CA SER A 119 -6.35 1.51 -2.89
C SER A 119 -7.28 2.05 -3.97
N GLY A 120 -6.88 1.96 -5.24
CA GLY A 120 -7.71 2.37 -6.38
C GLY A 120 -9.02 1.58 -6.49
N ASP A 121 -9.18 0.54 -5.71
CA ASP A 121 -10.41 -0.16 -5.39
C ASP A 121 -11.15 0.55 -4.24
N THR A 122 -11.43 1.83 -4.40
CA THR A 122 -12.66 2.33 -3.82
C THR A 122 -13.77 1.56 -4.54
N ILE A 123 -14.20 0.48 -3.94
CA ILE A 123 -15.53 -0.08 -4.23
C ILE A 123 -16.46 1.09 -3.94
N PHE A 124 -16.80 1.83 -4.99
CA PHE A 124 -17.91 2.75 -4.94
C PHE A 124 -19.15 1.87 -4.77
N SER A 125 -19.37 1.42 -3.54
CA SER A 125 -20.66 0.94 -3.16
C SER A 125 -21.61 2.12 -3.43
N ASN A 126 -22.43 1.99 -4.45
CA ASN A 126 -23.51 2.93 -4.76
C ASN A 126 -24.58 2.89 -3.66
N THR A 127 -24.17 2.50 -2.44
CA THR A 127 -25.02 2.37 -1.26
C THR A 127 -25.37 3.70 -0.62
N GLN A 128 -24.81 4.83 -1.05
CA GLN A 128 -25.27 6.15 -0.62
C GLN A 128 -26.68 6.47 -1.13
N THR A 129 -27.13 5.81 -2.21
CA THR A 129 -28.47 5.92 -2.77
C THR A 129 -29.21 4.57 -2.78
N PHE A 130 -28.69 3.57 -2.05
CA PHE A 130 -29.38 2.30 -1.92
C PHE A 130 -30.64 2.51 -1.06
N ASN A 131 -31.75 2.58 -1.74
CA ASN A 131 -33.04 2.38 -1.10
C ASN A 131 -33.18 0.88 -0.89
N PRO A 132 -33.14 0.36 0.34
CA PRO A 132 -33.28 -1.07 0.56
C PRO A 132 -34.63 -1.50 0.00
N THR A 133 -34.62 -2.42 -0.96
CA THR A 133 -35.84 -2.98 -1.59
C THR A 133 -36.68 -3.73 -0.56
N PHE A 134 -36.05 -4.10 0.57
CA PHE A 134 -36.69 -4.76 1.70
C PHE A 134 -36.31 -4.01 2.97
N THR A 135 -37.21 -3.23 3.51
CA THR A 135 -37.11 -2.72 4.89
C THR A 135 -37.92 -3.64 5.79
N MET A 136 -37.43 -3.91 7.00
CA MET A 136 -38.20 -4.65 8.01
C MET A 136 -39.52 -3.92 8.39
N LEU A 137 -39.70 -2.70 7.89
CA LEU A 137 -40.90 -1.86 8.08
C LEU A 137 -41.78 -1.85 6.84
N ASP A 138 -41.49 -2.65 5.81
CA ASP A 138 -42.34 -2.78 4.64
C ASP A 138 -43.61 -3.54 5.06
N GLU A 139 -44.75 -2.83 5.11
CA GLU A 139 -46.04 -3.41 5.49
C GLU A 139 -46.42 -4.63 4.61
N THR A 140 -45.88 -4.71 3.39
CA THR A 140 -46.10 -5.87 2.51
C THR A 140 -45.35 -7.12 2.96
N LEU A 141 -44.25 -6.98 3.70
CA LEU A 141 -43.52 -8.10 4.30
C LEU A 141 -44.02 -8.45 5.71
N GLN A 142 -44.69 -7.53 6.37
CA GLN A 142 -45.36 -7.76 7.64
C GLN A 142 -46.75 -8.37 7.47
N GLN A 143 -47.32 -8.35 6.27
CA GLN A 143 -48.54 -9.02 5.90
C GLN A 143 -48.30 -10.48 5.48
N ILE A 144 -47.57 -11.24 6.30
CA ILE A 144 -48.01 -12.60 6.57
C ILE A 144 -49.18 -12.38 7.52
N SER A 145 -50.36 -12.09 6.96
CA SER A 145 -51.52 -11.91 7.78
C SER A 145 -51.72 -13.17 8.60
N SER A 146 -52.13 -13.00 9.86
CA SER A 146 -52.53 -14.13 10.70
C SER A 146 -53.54 -15.04 10.00
N GLU A 147 -54.34 -14.51 9.07
CA GLU A 147 -55.28 -15.22 8.21
C GLU A 147 -54.57 -16.25 7.28
N ARG A 148 -53.39 -15.96 6.70
CA ARG A 148 -52.67 -16.92 5.86
C ARG A 148 -52.00 -18.04 6.68
N LEU A 149 -51.54 -17.72 7.87
CA LEU A 149 -51.04 -18.71 8.81
C LEU A 149 -52.17 -19.61 9.31
N ASP A 150 -53.36 -19.07 9.54
CA ASP A 150 -54.51 -19.83 9.95
C ASP A 150 -55.06 -20.71 8.81
N GLU A 151 -55.00 -20.27 7.54
CA GLU A 151 -55.36 -21.07 6.37
C GLU A 151 -54.36 -22.23 6.15
N GLU A 152 -53.04 -22.02 6.29
CA GLU A 152 -52.05 -23.08 6.17
C GLU A 152 -52.10 -24.07 7.34
N LEU A 153 -52.36 -23.62 8.57
CA LEU A 153 -52.53 -24.49 9.71
C LEU A 153 -53.80 -25.33 9.61
N ASN A 154 -54.91 -24.74 9.20
CA ASN A 154 -56.15 -25.48 9.00
C ASN A 154 -56.09 -26.46 7.82
N ALA A 155 -55.33 -26.19 6.74
CA ALA A 155 -55.11 -27.10 5.63
C ALA A 155 -54.29 -28.33 6.06
N VAL A 156 -53.38 -28.17 7.01
CA VAL A 156 -52.58 -29.30 7.56
C VAL A 156 -53.39 -30.16 8.49
N GLU A 157 -54.30 -29.56 9.28
CA GLU A 157 -55.19 -30.32 10.17
C GLU A 157 -56.23 -31.16 9.44
N ASP A 158 -56.72 -30.70 8.28
CA ASP A 158 -57.68 -31.43 7.45
C ASP A 158 -57.06 -32.66 6.71
N GLU A 159 -55.75 -32.70 6.47
CA GLU A 159 -55.05 -33.84 5.84
C GLU A 159 -54.71 -34.96 6.87
N GLU A 160 -54.67 -34.69 8.17
CA GLU A 160 -54.23 -35.66 9.17
C GLU A 160 -55.37 -36.49 9.82
N TYR A 161 -56.66 -36.22 9.46
CA TYR A 161 -57.78 -36.95 9.98
C TYR A 161 -58.59 -37.66 8.91
N ASN A 162 -58.04 -38.74 8.33
CA ASN A 162 -58.84 -39.74 7.65
C ASN A 162 -58.56 -41.13 8.22
N PRO A 163 -59.41 -41.58 9.24
CA PRO A 163 -59.17 -42.83 9.95
C PRO A 163 -59.72 -44.09 9.28
N PHE A 164 -59.97 -44.08 7.96
CA PHE A 164 -60.47 -45.24 7.29
C PHE A 164 -59.85 -45.43 5.89
N TYR A 165 -58.73 -46.13 5.83
CA TYR A 165 -58.47 -47.22 4.91
C TYR A 165 -57.34 -48.09 5.42
#